data_4d301ece85724eaca7ef5e1d5696abe2
#
_entry.id   4d301ece85724eaca7ef5e1d5696abe2
#
_cell.length_a   1.000
_cell.length_b   1.000
_cell.length_c   1.000
_cell.angle_alpha   90.00
_cell.angle_beta   90.00
_cell.angle_gamma   90.00
#
_symmetry.space_group_name_H-M   'P 1'
#
loop_
_entity.id
_entity.type
_entity.pdbx_description
1 polymer ?
#
loop_
_entity_poly.entity_id
_entity_poly.type
_entity_poly.pdbx_seq_one_letter_code
_entity_poly.pdbx_strand_id
1 'polypeptide(L)'
;MKHWFYNWKKMLVGVVNVLLTVYLFFAVTSFNKPVDGNELVCSQVKIDIKDAVVDGFLNANEIKSILQKAKLYPLAQPMDKIDARKIEDVLKSSPFVNDAQCYKTQMGHVCIQLTQRTPVMRVKAENGDDYYVDNHGGVMPNSKYCSEIMIATGKVSRQYACKVLTKLGNTIVNDKFWRNQIVQVNVLADGTVELVPRVGEHIIYIGYPNRLTEKLARLEKFYRYGLSEAGWNKYSYINLAFENQIICKKKQNNISI
;
A
#
# COMPACT_ATOMS: atom_id res chain seq x y z
N MET A 1 -82.62 -15.96 12.60
CA MET A 1 -81.76 -15.71 11.39
C MET A 1 -80.47 -14.95 11.66
N LYS A 2 -80.39 -14.01 12.61
CA LYS A 2 -79.10 -13.25 12.87
C LYS A 2 -77.89 -14.07 13.37
N HIS A 3 -78.11 -15.12 14.16
CA HIS A 3 -77.04 -15.96 14.68
C HIS A 3 -76.31 -16.86 13.63
N TRP A 4 -77.00 -17.30 12.58
CA TRP A 4 -76.52 -18.12 11.56
C TRP A 4 -75.53 -17.36 10.61
N PHE A 5 -75.89 -16.09 10.27
CA PHE A 5 -75.05 -15.19 9.49
C PHE A 5 -73.75 -14.77 10.24
N TYR A 6 -73.83 -14.64 11.57
CA TYR A 6 -72.67 -14.32 12.39
C TYR A 6 -71.62 -15.46 12.43
N ASN A 7 -72.12 -16.69 12.54
CA ASN A 7 -71.21 -17.85 12.53
C ASN A 7 -70.58 -18.08 11.14
N TRP A 8 -71.25 -17.78 10.07
CA TRP A 8 -70.68 -17.93 8.72
C TRP A 8 -69.60 -16.89 8.46
N LYS A 9 -69.75 -15.64 8.86
CA LYS A 9 -68.71 -14.62 8.78
C LYS A 9 -67.43 -15.05 9.53
N LYS A 10 -67.60 -15.60 10.73
CA LYS A 10 -66.41 -16.10 11.51
C LYS A 10 -65.77 -17.29 10.81
N MET A 11 -66.52 -18.18 10.24
CA MET A 11 -66.03 -19.30 9.49
C MET A 11 -65.25 -18.88 8.22
N LEU A 12 -65.80 -17.87 7.50
CA LEU A 12 -65.14 -17.29 6.34
C LEU A 12 -63.84 -16.59 6.67
N VAL A 13 -63.81 -15.82 7.77
CA VAL A 13 -62.56 -15.19 8.27
C VAL A 13 -61.53 -16.25 8.69
N GLY A 14 -61.96 -17.37 9.30
CA GLY A 14 -61.06 -18.49 9.62
C GLY A 14 -60.46 -19.14 8.38
N VAL A 15 -61.23 -19.37 7.34
CA VAL A 15 -60.76 -19.93 6.06
C VAL A 15 -59.78 -18.97 5.38
N VAL A 16 -60.06 -17.67 5.36
CA VAL A 16 -59.16 -16.64 4.80
C VAL A 16 -57.82 -16.60 5.55
N ASN A 17 -57.85 -16.65 6.89
CA ASN A 17 -56.62 -16.69 7.69
C ASN A 17 -55.79 -17.95 7.43
N VAL A 18 -56.42 -19.12 7.29
CA VAL A 18 -55.71 -20.38 6.92
C VAL A 18 -55.09 -20.28 5.53
N LEU A 19 -55.79 -19.76 4.55
CA LEU A 19 -55.22 -19.53 3.20
C LEU A 19 -54.04 -18.53 3.25
N LEU A 20 -54.15 -17.50 4.04
CA LEU A 20 -53.11 -16.49 4.18
C LEU A 20 -51.87 -17.05 4.87
N THR A 21 -52.01 -17.89 5.90
CA THR A 21 -50.90 -18.56 6.57
C THR A 21 -50.25 -19.57 5.62
N VAL A 22 -51.00 -20.35 4.84
CA VAL A 22 -50.46 -21.26 3.83
C VAL A 22 -49.71 -20.49 2.74
N TYR A 23 -50.28 -19.36 2.26
CA TYR A 23 -49.60 -18.51 1.29
C TYR A 23 -48.28 -17.95 1.83
N LEU A 24 -48.28 -17.42 3.07
CA LEU A 24 -47.07 -16.91 3.73
C LEU A 24 -46.02 -18.02 3.90
N PHE A 25 -46.45 -19.23 4.28
CA PHE A 25 -45.53 -20.37 4.38
C PHE A 25 -44.87 -20.70 3.02
N PHE A 26 -45.65 -20.76 1.95
CA PHE A 26 -45.10 -20.98 0.60
C PHE A 26 -44.27 -19.81 0.12
N ALA A 27 -44.62 -18.58 0.42
CA ALA A 27 -43.83 -17.40 0.07
C ALA A 27 -42.45 -17.46 0.75
N VAL A 28 -42.42 -17.68 2.07
CA VAL A 28 -41.15 -17.77 2.83
C VAL A 28 -40.28 -18.94 2.34
N THR A 29 -40.88 -20.12 2.09
CA THR A 29 -40.11 -21.26 1.60
C THR A 29 -39.61 -21.09 0.16
N SER A 30 -40.38 -20.39 -0.69
CA SER A 30 -39.97 -20.10 -2.08
C SER A 30 -38.84 -19.07 -2.16
N PHE A 31 -38.84 -18.06 -1.28
CA PHE A 31 -37.75 -17.08 -1.20
C PHE A 31 -36.47 -17.65 -0.55
N ASN A 32 -36.60 -18.64 0.34
CA ASN A 32 -35.47 -19.27 1.02
C ASN A 32 -34.99 -20.57 0.37
N LYS A 33 -35.33 -20.82 -0.88
CA LYS A 33 -34.68 -21.93 -1.60
C LYS A 33 -33.18 -21.57 -1.72
N PRO A 34 -32.25 -22.31 -1.09
CA PRO A 34 -30.85 -22.16 -1.40
C PRO A 34 -30.72 -22.43 -2.90
N VAL A 35 -30.15 -21.46 -3.63
CA VAL A 35 -29.68 -21.74 -5.00
C VAL A 35 -28.69 -22.89 -4.82
N ASP A 36 -28.98 -24.05 -5.41
CA ASP A 36 -28.11 -25.21 -5.32
C ASP A 36 -26.71 -24.79 -5.78
N GLY A 37 -25.81 -24.51 -4.80
CA GLY A 37 -24.46 -23.96 -5.04
C GLY A 37 -23.59 -24.90 -5.89
N ASN A 38 -24.01 -26.16 -6.07
CA ASN A 38 -23.33 -27.15 -6.88
C ASN A 38 -23.45 -26.93 -8.38
N GLU A 39 -24.43 -26.11 -8.84
CA GLU A 39 -24.62 -25.81 -10.26
C GLU A 39 -24.04 -24.46 -10.67
N LEU A 40 -23.71 -23.59 -9.70
CA LEU A 40 -23.16 -22.27 -9.99
C LEU A 40 -21.64 -22.36 -10.24
N VAL A 41 -21.26 -22.04 -11.47
CA VAL A 41 -19.84 -21.97 -11.89
C VAL A 41 -19.40 -20.50 -11.88
N CYS A 42 -18.16 -20.25 -11.47
CA CYS A 42 -17.61 -18.91 -11.53
C CYS A 42 -17.53 -18.39 -12.96
N SER A 43 -18.40 -17.45 -13.30
CA SER A 43 -18.51 -16.86 -14.64
C SER A 43 -17.56 -15.67 -14.83
N GLN A 44 -17.20 -14.98 -13.75
CA GLN A 44 -16.35 -13.79 -13.80
C GLN A 44 -15.47 -13.65 -12.54
N VAL A 45 -14.22 -13.27 -12.75
CA VAL A 45 -13.29 -12.90 -11.71
C VAL A 45 -13.00 -11.40 -11.82
N LYS A 46 -13.40 -10.64 -10.80
CA LYS A 46 -13.14 -9.20 -10.71
C LYS A 46 -11.97 -8.96 -9.78
N ILE A 47 -10.90 -8.37 -10.30
CA ILE A 47 -9.71 -8.00 -9.52
C ILE A 47 -9.69 -6.48 -9.38
N ASP A 48 -9.72 -6.00 -8.15
CA ASP A 48 -9.70 -4.58 -7.79
C ASP A 48 -8.46 -4.31 -6.91
N ILE A 49 -7.55 -3.49 -7.43
CA ILE A 49 -6.34 -3.10 -6.72
C ILE A 49 -6.56 -1.68 -6.19
N LYS A 50 -6.78 -1.58 -4.88
CA LYS A 50 -6.94 -0.29 -4.20
C LYS A 50 -5.58 0.37 -4.00
N ASP A 51 -5.57 1.71 -3.95
CA ASP A 51 -4.37 2.52 -3.63
C ASP A 51 -3.16 2.24 -4.53
N ALA A 52 -3.41 2.13 -5.84
CA ALA A 52 -2.34 2.09 -6.85
C ALA A 52 -1.61 3.46 -6.92
N VAL A 53 -0.99 3.88 -5.80
CA VAL A 53 -0.22 5.13 -5.70
C VAL A 53 1.07 5.06 -6.51
N VAL A 54 1.53 3.86 -6.78
CA VAL A 54 2.75 3.57 -7.54
C VAL A 54 2.37 2.65 -8.69
N ASP A 55 2.28 3.21 -9.89
CA ASP A 55 2.11 2.41 -11.10
C ASP A 55 3.22 1.36 -11.20
N GLY A 56 2.83 0.09 -11.24
CA GLY A 56 3.71 -0.94 -11.73
C GLY A 56 4.19 -2.04 -10.79
N PHE A 57 3.89 -2.04 -9.49
CA PHE A 57 4.30 -3.16 -8.61
C PHE A 57 3.37 -4.37 -8.71
N LEU A 58 2.08 -4.15 -8.92
CA LEU A 58 1.09 -5.20 -9.12
C LEU A 58 0.08 -4.78 -10.19
N ASN A 59 -0.24 -5.71 -11.08
CA ASN A 59 -1.33 -5.56 -12.04
C ASN A 59 -2.23 -6.80 -12.03
N ALA A 60 -3.42 -6.69 -12.61
CA ALA A 60 -4.40 -7.78 -12.65
C ALA A 60 -3.85 -9.06 -13.30
N ASN A 61 -2.95 -8.94 -14.29
CA ASN A 61 -2.36 -10.09 -14.96
C ASN A 61 -1.36 -10.84 -14.05
N GLU A 62 -0.62 -10.12 -13.21
CA GLU A 62 0.27 -10.74 -12.23
C GLU A 62 -0.51 -11.49 -11.15
N ILE A 63 -1.59 -10.89 -10.63
CA ILE A 63 -2.49 -11.55 -9.68
C ILE A 63 -3.07 -12.83 -10.28
N LYS A 64 -3.56 -12.75 -11.53
CA LYS A 64 -4.02 -13.92 -12.28
C LYS A 64 -2.93 -14.98 -12.40
N SER A 65 -1.71 -14.60 -12.74
CA SER A 65 -0.56 -15.50 -12.88
C SER A 65 -0.21 -16.19 -11.55
N ILE A 66 -0.22 -15.45 -10.43
CA ILE A 66 0.02 -16.00 -9.09
C ILE A 66 -1.01 -17.08 -8.77
N LEU A 67 -2.30 -16.78 -8.97
CA LEU A 67 -3.38 -17.72 -8.69
C LEU A 67 -3.38 -18.92 -9.64
N GLN A 68 -3.01 -18.74 -10.91
CA GLN A 68 -2.87 -19.85 -11.87
C GLN A 68 -1.73 -20.79 -11.48
N LYS A 69 -0.57 -20.25 -11.09
CA LYS A 69 0.57 -21.06 -10.60
C LYS A 69 0.20 -21.85 -9.34
N ALA A 70 -0.60 -21.27 -8.47
CA ALA A 70 -1.11 -21.93 -7.26
C ALA A 70 -2.30 -22.89 -7.54
N LYS A 71 -2.80 -22.97 -8.79
CA LYS A 71 -4.00 -23.72 -9.18
C LYS A 71 -5.28 -23.29 -8.44
N LEU A 72 -5.35 -22.01 -8.06
CA LEU A 72 -6.47 -21.43 -7.31
C LEU A 72 -7.24 -20.36 -8.11
N TYR A 73 -6.96 -20.20 -9.42
CA TYR A 73 -7.69 -19.23 -10.23
C TYR A 73 -9.15 -19.68 -10.42
N PRO A 74 -10.14 -18.89 -9.93
CA PRO A 74 -11.50 -19.40 -9.73
C PRO A 74 -12.37 -19.46 -11.00
N LEU A 75 -11.95 -18.88 -12.12
CA LEU A 75 -12.75 -18.84 -13.35
C LEU A 75 -13.09 -20.25 -13.83
N ALA A 76 -14.36 -20.49 -14.17
CA ALA A 76 -14.92 -21.77 -14.63
C ALA A 76 -14.85 -22.90 -13.59
N GLN A 77 -14.62 -22.60 -12.30
CA GLN A 77 -14.69 -23.56 -11.21
C GLN A 77 -16.06 -23.52 -10.52
N PRO A 78 -16.57 -24.65 -10.00
CA PRO A 78 -17.78 -24.66 -9.18
C PRO A 78 -17.60 -23.77 -7.94
N MET A 79 -18.61 -22.94 -7.63
CA MET A 79 -18.53 -21.95 -6.56
C MET A 79 -18.35 -22.56 -5.16
N ASP A 80 -18.82 -23.78 -4.94
CA ASP A 80 -18.66 -24.54 -3.71
C ASP A 80 -17.19 -24.97 -3.47
N LYS A 81 -16.46 -25.27 -4.56
CA LYS A 81 -15.06 -25.71 -4.52
C LYS A 81 -14.05 -24.58 -4.41
N ILE A 82 -14.48 -23.33 -4.64
CA ILE A 82 -13.60 -22.17 -4.51
C ILE A 82 -13.39 -21.85 -3.04
N ASP A 83 -12.15 -21.91 -2.58
CA ASP A 83 -11.74 -21.56 -1.24
C ASP A 83 -11.19 -20.11 -1.23
N ALA A 84 -12.03 -19.16 -0.80
CA ALA A 84 -11.67 -17.74 -0.76
C ALA A 84 -10.49 -17.47 0.19
N ARG A 85 -10.40 -18.18 1.33
CA ARG A 85 -9.30 -18.00 2.30
C ARG A 85 -7.96 -18.42 1.71
N LYS A 86 -7.91 -19.58 1.03
CA LYS A 86 -6.67 -20.01 0.35
C LYS A 86 -6.23 -19.02 -0.72
N ILE A 87 -7.18 -18.41 -1.44
CA ILE A 87 -6.87 -17.34 -2.42
C ILE A 87 -6.24 -16.14 -1.70
N GLU A 88 -6.83 -15.69 -0.60
CA GLU A 88 -6.29 -14.59 0.22
C GLU A 88 -4.89 -14.91 0.75
N ASP A 89 -4.69 -16.11 1.33
CA ASP A 89 -3.42 -16.52 1.91
C ASP A 89 -2.30 -16.56 0.86
N VAL A 90 -2.59 -17.10 -0.32
CA VAL A 90 -1.63 -17.13 -1.44
C VAL A 90 -1.30 -15.72 -1.92
N LEU A 91 -2.28 -14.83 -2.00
CA LEU A 91 -2.04 -13.44 -2.40
C LEU A 91 -1.25 -12.69 -1.33
N LYS A 92 -1.57 -12.84 -0.05
CA LYS A 92 -0.84 -12.24 1.07
C LYS A 92 0.60 -12.76 1.22
N SER A 93 0.89 -13.94 0.70
CA SER A 93 2.27 -14.46 0.65
C SER A 93 3.15 -13.74 -0.39
N SER A 94 2.54 -13.01 -1.32
CA SER A 94 3.28 -12.20 -2.29
C SER A 94 3.98 -11.02 -1.60
N PRO A 95 5.26 -10.77 -1.87
CA PRO A 95 6.01 -9.69 -1.21
C PRO A 95 5.54 -8.28 -1.59
N PHE A 96 4.64 -8.15 -2.57
CA PHE A 96 4.10 -6.87 -3.05
C PHE A 96 2.69 -6.59 -2.57
N VAL A 97 2.01 -7.59 -1.96
CA VAL A 97 0.65 -7.45 -1.43
C VAL A 97 0.70 -7.07 0.05
N ASN A 98 -0.03 -6.04 0.43
CA ASN A 98 -0.18 -5.65 1.83
C ASN A 98 -1.37 -6.38 2.47
N ASP A 99 -2.52 -6.37 1.80
CA ASP A 99 -3.71 -7.12 2.22
C ASP A 99 -4.50 -7.58 1.01
N ALA A 100 -5.22 -8.70 1.15
CA ALA A 100 -6.09 -9.25 0.13
C ALA A 100 -7.36 -9.80 0.76
N GLN A 101 -8.49 -9.52 0.13
CA GLN A 101 -9.82 -9.99 0.51
C GLN A 101 -10.47 -10.62 -0.71
N CYS A 102 -11.05 -11.80 -0.52
CA CYS A 102 -11.74 -12.54 -1.57
C CYS A 102 -13.15 -12.90 -1.12
N TYR A 103 -14.16 -12.58 -1.92
CA TYR A 103 -15.53 -12.96 -1.63
C TYR A 103 -16.27 -13.43 -2.88
N LYS A 104 -17.25 -14.29 -2.65
CA LYS A 104 -18.12 -14.86 -3.65
C LYS A 104 -19.42 -14.08 -3.68
N THR A 105 -19.98 -13.83 -4.87
CA THR A 105 -21.29 -13.23 -5.02
C THR A 105 -22.34 -14.30 -5.34
N GLN A 106 -23.59 -14.01 -5.10
CA GLN A 106 -24.71 -14.90 -5.45
C GLN A 106 -24.91 -15.07 -6.96
N MET A 107 -24.31 -14.17 -7.76
CA MET A 107 -24.39 -14.22 -9.23
C MET A 107 -23.27 -15.08 -9.87
N GLY A 108 -22.50 -15.85 -9.09
CA GLY A 108 -21.41 -16.66 -9.61
C GLY A 108 -20.15 -15.85 -9.98
N HIS A 109 -19.94 -14.70 -9.35
CA HIS A 109 -18.71 -13.94 -9.53
C HIS A 109 -17.81 -14.08 -8.30
N VAL A 110 -16.50 -14.06 -8.53
CA VAL A 110 -15.49 -13.97 -7.47
C VAL A 110 -14.84 -12.59 -7.54
N CYS A 111 -14.90 -11.86 -6.44
CA CYS A 111 -14.29 -10.53 -6.31
C CYS A 111 -13.06 -10.63 -5.41
N ILE A 112 -11.93 -10.16 -5.93
CA ILE A 112 -10.64 -10.10 -5.22
C ILE A 112 -10.28 -8.63 -5.08
N GLN A 113 -10.26 -8.14 -3.85
CA GLN A 113 -9.81 -6.78 -3.52
C GLN A 113 -8.47 -6.89 -2.81
N LEU A 114 -7.50 -6.12 -3.24
CA LEU A 114 -6.19 -6.10 -2.62
C LEU A 114 -5.60 -4.70 -2.53
N THR A 115 -4.74 -4.50 -1.54
CA THR A 115 -3.93 -3.31 -1.38
C THR A 115 -2.47 -3.66 -1.61
N GLN A 116 -1.73 -2.75 -2.24
CA GLN A 116 -0.30 -2.93 -2.49
C GLN A 116 0.51 -2.47 -1.28
N ARG A 117 1.70 -3.05 -1.11
CA ARG A 117 2.71 -2.48 -0.21
C ARG A 117 3.28 -1.22 -0.85
N THR A 118 3.45 -0.18 -0.06
CA THR A 118 3.95 1.12 -0.52
C THR A 118 5.44 1.23 -0.21
N PRO A 119 6.33 1.11 -1.21
CA PRO A 119 7.76 1.28 -0.97
C PRO A 119 8.07 2.76 -0.71
N VAL A 120 8.94 3.02 0.27
CA VAL A 120 9.41 4.37 0.60
C VAL A 120 10.84 4.61 0.12
N MET A 121 11.61 3.54 -0.09
CA MET A 121 13.02 3.65 -0.45
C MET A 121 13.51 2.39 -1.16
N ARG A 122 14.37 2.56 -2.16
CA ARG A 122 15.16 1.46 -2.74
C ARG A 122 16.55 1.45 -2.12
N VAL A 123 16.96 0.33 -1.57
CA VAL A 123 18.27 0.14 -0.98
C VAL A 123 19.21 -0.50 -2.00
N LYS A 124 20.30 0.18 -2.31
CA LYS A 124 21.43 -0.33 -3.08
C LYS A 124 22.68 -0.24 -2.20
N ALA A 125 22.89 -1.25 -1.37
CA ALA A 125 23.96 -1.26 -0.40
C ALA A 125 25.32 -1.63 -1.03
N GLU A 126 26.40 -1.23 -0.39
CA GLU A 126 27.78 -1.56 -0.83
C GLU A 126 28.07 -3.06 -0.91
N ASN A 127 27.39 -3.88 -0.12
CA ASN A 127 27.49 -5.34 -0.14
C ASN A 127 26.81 -6.01 -1.34
N GLY A 128 26.20 -5.22 -2.24
CA GLY A 128 25.47 -5.71 -3.42
C GLY A 128 23.99 -5.99 -3.20
N ASP A 129 23.47 -5.82 -2.01
CA ASP A 129 22.02 -5.95 -1.74
C ASP A 129 21.24 -4.88 -2.53
N ASP A 130 20.18 -5.32 -3.25
CA ASP A 130 19.26 -4.45 -4.01
C ASP A 130 17.82 -4.87 -3.74
N TYR A 131 17.10 -4.08 -2.96
CA TYR A 131 15.73 -4.35 -2.53
C TYR A 131 14.99 -3.06 -2.18
N TYR A 132 13.67 -3.15 -2.02
CA TYR A 132 12.87 -2.03 -1.51
C TYR A 132 12.51 -2.23 -0.04
N VAL A 133 12.27 -1.11 0.64
CA VAL A 133 11.71 -1.09 1.99
C VAL A 133 10.39 -0.33 1.93
N ASP A 134 9.33 -0.95 2.48
CA ASP A 134 8.02 -0.32 2.55
C ASP A 134 7.85 0.62 3.74
N ASN A 135 6.72 1.28 3.81
CA ASN A 135 6.37 2.23 4.86
C ASN A 135 6.23 1.60 6.28
N HIS A 136 6.14 0.26 6.36
CA HIS A 136 6.10 -0.48 7.62
C HIS A 136 7.45 -1.12 8.00
N GLY A 137 8.48 -0.94 7.17
CA GLY A 137 9.81 -1.52 7.39
C GLY A 137 9.95 -2.95 6.87
N GLY A 138 9.03 -3.41 6.07
CA GLY A 138 9.12 -4.71 5.43
C GLY A 138 9.99 -4.65 4.16
N VAL A 139 10.81 -5.69 3.96
CA VAL A 139 11.63 -5.84 2.76
C VAL A 139 10.76 -6.32 1.60
N MET A 140 10.92 -5.71 0.42
CA MET A 140 10.32 -6.14 -0.83
C MET A 140 11.43 -6.41 -1.84
N PRO A 141 11.35 -7.48 -2.66
CA PRO A 141 12.38 -7.78 -3.64
C PRO A 141 12.44 -6.70 -4.74
N ASN A 142 13.58 -6.65 -5.44
CA ASN A 142 13.70 -5.80 -6.61
C ASN A 142 12.68 -6.21 -7.67
N SER A 143 12.09 -5.23 -8.33
CA SER A 143 11.07 -5.41 -9.37
C SER A 143 11.52 -4.72 -10.65
N LYS A 144 11.00 -5.21 -11.78
CA LYS A 144 11.19 -4.57 -13.11
C LYS A 144 10.51 -3.20 -13.18
N TYR A 145 9.54 -2.97 -12.34
CA TYR A 145 8.81 -1.71 -12.25
C TYR A 145 9.62 -0.75 -11.38
N CYS A 146 10.22 0.22 -12.03
CA CYS A 146 11.00 1.27 -11.37
C CYS A 146 10.07 2.47 -11.17
N SER A 147 9.73 2.77 -9.93
CA SER A 147 9.12 4.05 -9.60
C SER A 147 10.23 5.06 -9.27
N GLU A 148 9.93 6.33 -9.38
CA GLU A 148 10.80 7.43 -8.92
C GLU A 148 10.87 7.47 -7.39
N ILE A 149 11.50 6.46 -6.80
CA ILE A 149 11.65 6.30 -5.36
C ILE A 149 13.05 6.74 -4.95
N MET A 150 13.15 7.38 -3.80
CA MET A 150 14.40 7.73 -3.15
C MET A 150 15.31 6.50 -2.99
N ILE A 151 16.60 6.65 -3.30
CA ILE A 151 17.58 5.56 -3.25
C ILE A 151 18.44 5.70 -2.00
N ALA A 152 18.60 4.61 -1.24
CA ALA A 152 19.57 4.52 -0.16
C ALA A 152 20.84 3.79 -0.66
N THR A 153 22.00 4.35 -0.37
CA THR A 153 23.31 3.81 -0.73
C THR A 153 24.24 3.75 0.48
N GLY A 154 25.43 3.20 0.31
CA GLY A 154 26.47 3.14 1.33
C GLY A 154 26.36 1.90 2.22
N LYS A 155 26.81 2.00 3.47
CA LYS A 155 26.91 0.86 4.40
C LYS A 155 25.59 0.56 5.09
N VAL A 156 24.65 -0.01 4.34
CA VAL A 156 23.29 -0.29 4.79
C VAL A 156 23.13 -1.76 5.18
N SER A 157 22.90 -2.06 6.45
CA SER A 157 22.44 -3.37 6.88
C SER A 157 20.91 -3.47 6.76
N ARG A 158 20.37 -4.68 6.55
CA ARG A 158 18.91 -4.90 6.46
C ARG A 158 18.17 -4.41 7.71
N GLN A 159 18.76 -4.64 8.89
CA GLN A 159 18.17 -4.17 10.14
C GLN A 159 18.11 -2.64 10.22
N TYR A 160 19.18 -1.97 9.77
CA TYR A 160 19.23 -0.50 9.71
C TYR A 160 18.20 0.03 8.72
N ALA A 161 18.09 -0.57 7.54
CA ALA A 161 17.10 -0.21 6.54
C ALA A 161 15.67 -0.32 7.10
N CYS A 162 15.31 -1.46 7.67
CA CYS A 162 13.96 -1.71 8.18
C CYS A 162 13.56 -0.83 9.38
N LYS A 163 14.52 -0.47 10.25
CA LYS A 163 14.21 0.28 11.49
C LYS A 163 14.47 1.77 11.37
N VAL A 164 15.57 2.16 10.73
CA VAL A 164 16.06 3.54 10.72
C VAL A 164 15.69 4.23 9.41
N LEU A 165 16.04 3.63 8.26
CA LEU A 165 15.76 4.25 6.97
C LEU A 165 14.26 4.29 6.65
N THR A 166 13.48 3.33 7.14
CA THR A 166 12.00 3.40 7.04
C THR A 166 11.44 4.65 7.70
N LYS A 167 11.89 4.97 8.92
CA LYS A 167 11.44 6.17 9.64
C LYS A 167 11.87 7.44 8.92
N LEU A 168 13.13 7.47 8.47
CA LEU A 168 13.65 8.58 7.66
C LEU A 168 12.88 8.75 6.36
N GLY A 169 12.67 7.66 5.62
CA GLY A 169 11.93 7.65 4.37
C GLY A 169 10.48 8.13 4.56
N ASN A 170 9.78 7.60 5.56
CA ASN A 170 8.42 8.03 5.88
C ASN A 170 8.35 9.53 6.22
N THR A 171 9.31 10.05 6.97
CA THR A 171 9.36 11.48 7.30
C THR A 171 9.53 12.32 6.05
N ILE A 172 10.41 11.91 5.13
CA ILE A 172 10.67 12.65 3.88
C ILE A 172 9.47 12.53 2.92
N VAL A 173 8.92 11.33 2.71
CA VAL A 173 7.84 11.08 1.74
C VAL A 173 6.53 11.75 2.17
N ASN A 174 6.26 11.82 3.48
CA ASN A 174 5.05 12.47 4.01
C ASN A 174 5.14 14.00 4.03
N ASP A 175 6.33 14.56 3.86
CA ASP A 175 6.52 16.01 3.77
C ASP A 175 6.40 16.48 2.32
N LYS A 176 5.47 17.42 2.05
CA LYS A 176 5.19 17.91 0.69
C LYS A 176 6.39 18.60 0.03
N PHE A 177 7.25 19.23 0.80
CA PHE A 177 8.45 19.89 0.31
C PHE A 177 9.58 18.88 0.08
N TRP A 178 9.92 18.09 1.11
CA TRP A 178 11.10 17.23 1.08
C TRP A 178 10.97 16.01 0.16
N ARG A 179 9.78 15.44 -0.03
CA ARG A 179 9.57 14.29 -0.94
C ARG A 179 9.99 14.58 -2.39
N ASN A 180 9.93 15.86 -2.80
CA ASN A 180 10.31 16.28 -4.14
C ASN A 180 11.76 16.77 -4.22
N GLN A 181 12.38 17.03 -3.07
CA GLN A 181 13.72 17.60 -2.97
C GLN A 181 14.80 16.53 -2.74
N ILE A 182 14.52 15.47 -2.00
CA ILE A 182 15.52 14.46 -1.65
C ILE A 182 15.41 13.28 -2.62
N VAL A 183 16.51 12.96 -3.30
CA VAL A 183 16.57 11.86 -4.28
C VAL A 183 17.41 10.67 -3.79
N GLN A 184 18.38 10.94 -2.90
CA GLN A 184 19.25 9.88 -2.40
C GLN A 184 19.60 10.10 -0.93
N VAL A 185 19.76 8.99 -0.24
CA VAL A 185 20.25 8.89 1.15
C VAL A 185 21.53 8.06 1.13
N ASN A 186 22.62 8.60 1.63
CA ASN A 186 23.88 7.87 1.76
C ASN A 186 24.14 7.57 3.23
N VAL A 187 24.36 6.29 3.57
CA VAL A 187 24.66 5.84 4.92
C VAL A 187 26.15 5.62 5.05
N LEU A 188 26.77 6.35 5.95
CA LEU A 188 28.20 6.27 6.22
C LEU A 188 28.54 5.08 7.15
N ALA A 189 29.82 4.78 7.28
CA ALA A 189 30.32 3.62 8.02
C ALA A 189 29.96 3.65 9.53
N ASP A 190 29.80 4.85 10.09
CA ASP A 190 29.43 5.09 11.49
C ASP A 190 27.91 5.11 11.72
N GLY A 191 27.10 4.88 10.66
CA GLY A 191 25.65 4.92 10.73
C GLY A 191 25.06 6.32 10.66
N THR A 192 25.86 7.35 10.41
CA THR A 192 25.38 8.69 10.08
C THR A 192 24.91 8.77 8.65
N VAL A 193 24.14 9.81 8.33
CA VAL A 193 23.42 9.90 7.06
C VAL A 193 23.67 11.24 6.38
N GLU A 194 23.87 11.15 5.06
CA GLU A 194 23.88 12.26 4.13
C GLU A 194 22.67 12.19 3.20
N LEU A 195 22.10 13.34 2.86
CA LEU A 195 21.04 13.46 1.89
C LEU A 195 21.56 14.17 0.63
N VAL A 196 21.16 13.69 -0.51
CA VAL A 196 21.45 14.32 -1.80
C VAL A 196 20.15 14.97 -2.31
N PRO A 197 20.11 16.30 -2.43
CA PRO A 197 18.95 16.98 -2.95
C PRO A 197 18.87 16.91 -4.49
N ARG A 198 17.70 17.13 -5.03
CA ARG A 198 17.45 17.25 -6.48
C ARG A 198 18.00 18.54 -7.06
N VAL A 199 17.99 19.59 -6.26
CA VAL A 199 18.38 20.95 -6.66
C VAL A 199 19.59 21.39 -5.85
N GLY A 200 20.60 21.93 -6.53
CA GLY A 200 21.86 22.33 -5.93
C GLY A 200 22.92 21.23 -5.98
N GLU A 201 24.19 21.63 -5.83
CA GLU A 201 25.34 20.71 -5.90
C GLU A 201 25.92 20.42 -4.50
N HIS A 202 25.11 20.59 -3.47
CA HIS A 202 25.54 20.41 -2.10
C HIS A 202 25.06 19.08 -1.52
N ILE A 203 25.83 18.55 -0.59
CA ILE A 203 25.42 17.39 0.22
C ILE A 203 24.92 17.90 1.57
N ILE A 204 23.83 17.30 2.07
CA ILE A 204 23.24 17.63 3.36
C ILE A 204 23.62 16.53 4.36
N TYR A 205 24.47 16.82 5.30
CA TYR A 205 24.82 15.90 6.37
C TYR A 205 23.90 16.11 7.57
N ILE A 206 23.10 15.09 7.87
CA ILE A 206 22.16 15.13 9.01
C ILE A 206 22.74 14.49 10.29
N GLY A 207 23.91 13.84 10.19
CA GLY A 207 24.45 13.03 11.28
C GLY A 207 23.56 11.82 11.56
N TYR A 208 23.40 11.45 12.82
CA TYR A 208 22.44 10.42 13.19
C TYR A 208 21.01 10.86 12.84
N PRO A 209 20.16 9.99 12.27
CA PRO A 209 18.79 10.33 11.83
C PRO A 209 17.80 10.37 13.00
N ASN A 210 18.15 11.09 14.05
CA ASN A 210 17.32 11.46 15.19
C ASN A 210 16.80 12.89 15.01
N ARG A 211 15.65 13.22 15.62
CA ARG A 211 15.02 14.56 15.57
C ARG A 211 14.91 15.10 14.14
N LEU A 212 14.58 14.22 13.22
CA LEU A 212 14.65 14.49 11.78
C LEU A 212 13.73 15.66 11.37
N THR A 213 12.50 15.69 11.91
CA THR A 213 11.54 16.76 11.63
C THR A 213 12.10 18.14 11.97
N GLU A 214 12.79 18.28 13.08
CA GLU A 214 13.40 19.55 13.50
C GLU A 214 14.57 19.94 12.58
N LYS A 215 15.42 18.97 12.22
CA LYS A 215 16.54 19.18 11.30
C LYS A 215 16.05 19.62 9.92
N LEU A 216 15.02 18.94 9.39
CA LEU A 216 14.43 19.28 8.10
C LEU A 216 13.71 20.62 8.13
N ALA A 217 12.97 20.95 9.18
CA ALA A 217 12.34 22.26 9.32
C ALA A 217 13.37 23.41 9.38
N ARG A 218 14.50 23.19 10.04
CA ARG A 218 15.60 24.16 10.08
C ARG A 218 16.26 24.31 8.70
N LEU A 219 16.46 23.20 8.00
CA LEU A 219 16.99 23.20 6.63
C LEU A 219 16.04 23.90 5.65
N GLU A 220 14.72 23.70 5.77
CA GLU A 220 13.74 24.38 4.93
C GLU A 220 13.80 25.90 5.10
N LYS A 221 13.90 26.38 6.33
CA LYS A 221 14.11 27.81 6.57
C LYS A 221 15.39 28.33 5.91
N PHE A 222 16.48 27.54 6.00
CA PHE A 222 17.74 27.90 5.35
C PHE A 222 17.63 27.89 3.82
N TYR A 223 16.89 26.97 3.25
CA TYR A 223 16.60 26.95 1.80
C TYR A 223 15.81 28.17 1.35
N ARG A 224 14.76 28.53 2.09
CA ARG A 224 13.86 29.65 1.74
C ARG A 224 14.51 31.00 1.92
N TYR A 225 15.29 31.20 2.96
CA TYR A 225 15.82 32.53 3.34
C TYR A 225 17.33 32.64 3.17
N GLY A 226 18.09 31.56 3.24
CA GLY A 226 19.54 31.59 3.15
C GLY A 226 20.03 31.31 1.73
N LEU A 227 19.65 30.20 1.11
CA LEU A 227 20.15 29.82 -0.21
C LEU A 227 19.50 30.63 -1.34
N SER A 228 18.26 31.06 -1.19
CA SER A 228 17.60 31.93 -2.18
C SER A 228 18.34 33.28 -2.36
N GLU A 229 18.89 33.81 -1.29
CA GLU A 229 19.68 35.07 -1.35
C GLU A 229 21.16 34.82 -1.65
N ALA A 230 21.75 33.78 -1.02
CA ALA A 230 23.18 33.51 -1.15
C ALA A 230 23.58 32.80 -2.47
N GLY A 231 22.61 32.19 -3.17
CA GLY A 231 22.81 31.34 -4.35
C GLY A 231 22.94 29.85 -4.00
N TRP A 232 22.24 29.02 -4.76
CA TRP A 232 22.09 27.57 -4.54
C TRP A 232 23.42 26.79 -4.64
N ASN A 233 24.38 27.28 -5.40
CA ASN A 233 25.66 26.63 -5.63
C ASN A 233 26.82 27.23 -4.80
N LYS A 234 26.51 28.08 -3.83
CA LYS A 234 27.51 28.73 -2.97
C LYS A 234 28.19 27.73 -2.02
N TYR A 235 27.45 26.74 -1.57
CA TYR A 235 27.93 25.74 -0.61
C TYR A 235 28.04 24.36 -1.24
N SER A 236 29.09 23.61 -0.87
CA SER A 236 29.25 22.20 -1.26
C SER A 236 28.74 21.23 -0.19
N TYR A 237 28.60 21.69 1.03
CA TYR A 237 28.21 20.86 2.16
C TYR A 237 27.46 21.64 3.22
N ILE A 238 26.34 21.07 3.70
CA ILE A 238 25.48 21.68 4.72
C ILE A 238 25.33 20.68 5.86
N ASN A 239 25.84 21.02 7.04
CA ASN A 239 25.83 20.16 8.20
C ASN A 239 24.74 20.58 9.19
N LEU A 240 23.84 19.64 9.52
CA LEU A 240 22.69 19.79 10.42
C LEU A 240 22.86 19.00 11.73
N ALA A 241 24.00 18.34 11.95
CA ALA A 241 24.20 17.48 13.11
C ALA A 241 24.12 18.24 14.44
N PHE A 242 24.49 19.52 14.43
CA PHE A 242 24.50 20.36 15.62
C PHE A 242 23.12 20.99 15.87
N GLU A 243 22.79 21.14 17.16
CA GLU A 243 21.53 21.79 17.55
C GLU A 243 21.59 23.30 17.28
N ASN A 244 20.46 23.86 16.86
CA ASN A 244 20.23 25.29 16.63
C ASN A 244 21.20 26.02 15.68
N GLN A 245 22.02 25.29 14.92
CA GLN A 245 22.93 25.90 13.95
C GLN A 245 23.03 25.05 12.68
N ILE A 246 23.44 25.72 11.59
CA ILE A 246 23.75 25.09 10.31
C ILE A 246 25.18 25.50 9.96
N ILE A 247 26.06 24.53 9.77
CA ILE A 247 27.42 24.75 9.37
C ILE A 247 27.58 24.45 7.90
N CYS A 248 28.02 25.45 7.10
CA CYS A 248 28.15 25.31 5.66
C CYS A 248 29.61 25.41 5.22
N LYS A 249 30.05 24.51 4.34
CA LYS A 249 31.32 24.59 3.65
C LYS A 249 31.12 25.28 2.30
N LYS A 250 31.82 26.38 2.03
CA LYS A 250 31.77 27.05 0.75
C LYS A 250 32.39 26.17 -0.35
N LYS A 251 31.83 26.23 -1.54
CA LYS A 251 32.42 25.61 -2.73
C LYS A 251 33.74 26.35 -3.05
N GLN A 252 34.80 25.60 -3.22
CA GLN A 252 36.06 26.17 -3.72
C GLN A 252 35.90 26.41 -5.21
N ASN A 253 35.98 27.68 -5.64
CA ASN A 253 36.13 27.96 -7.04
C ASN A 253 37.53 27.53 -7.44
N ASN A 254 37.69 26.40 -8.10
CA ASN A 254 38.92 26.09 -8.83
C ASN A 254 38.99 27.13 -9.96
N ILE A 255 39.72 28.19 -9.73
CA ILE A 255 40.18 29.07 -10.81
C ILE A 255 41.17 28.19 -11.58
N SER A 256 40.72 27.61 -12.70
CA SER A 256 41.61 27.02 -13.68
C SER A 256 42.43 28.17 -14.26
N ILE A 257 43.72 28.22 -13.94
CA ILE A 257 44.71 29.09 -14.57
C ILE A 257 45.07 28.50 -15.94
#